data_14cb5f02c005ad7123318ae8d7d4b0e5
#
_entry.id   14cb5f02c005ad7123318ae8d7d4b0e5
#
_cell.length_a   1.000
_cell.length_b   1.000
_cell.length_c   1.000
_cell.angle_alpha   90.00
_cell.angle_beta   90.00
_cell.angle_gamma   90.00
#
_symmetry.space_group_name_H-M   'P 1'
#
loop_
_entity.id
_entity.type
_entity.pdbx_description
1 polymer ?
#
loop_
_entity_poly.entity_id
_entity_poly.type
_entity_poly.pdbx_seq_one_letter_code
_entity_poly.pdbx_strand_id
1 'polypeptide(L)'
;MTAAPFDEVAARRQIAELQLSTPQGVRSAAHLLVAWGLYAGGVVLTVQVHSLAVRLPVWFLMGWLLLGNGALVHETLHGHVFGAKWVNRAVGMVCGLSVGLPFSAYRAYHLGHHQYSCTVDDPEGAPYKFTSRLYYLLLPVGGPLFALQFVWWTLAAAVGRAPKWVRSPRQRRSMVIDGFVGIAF
;
A
#
# COMPACT_ATOMS: atom_id res chain seq x y z
N MET A 1 -31.14 23.67 5.22
CA MET A 1 -31.46 22.56 4.31
C MET A 1 -30.95 21.31 4.97
N THR A 2 -31.83 20.43 5.44
CA THR A 2 -31.45 19.10 5.97
C THR A 2 -31.17 18.21 4.76
N ALA A 3 -29.96 17.65 4.69
CA ALA A 3 -29.63 16.67 3.67
C ALA A 3 -30.61 15.48 3.78
N ALA A 4 -31.10 14.97 2.64
CA ALA A 4 -31.92 13.75 2.63
C ALA A 4 -31.16 12.60 3.31
N PRO A 5 -31.81 11.73 4.06
CA PRO A 5 -31.15 10.58 4.68
C PRO A 5 -30.50 9.70 3.61
N PHE A 6 -29.29 9.22 3.89
CA PHE A 6 -28.53 8.34 2.99
C PHE A 6 -29.28 7.02 2.84
N ASP A 7 -29.65 6.68 1.58
CA ASP A 7 -30.28 5.41 1.24
C ASP A 7 -29.20 4.37 0.87
N GLU A 8 -28.85 3.54 1.85
CA GLU A 8 -27.86 2.48 1.70
C GLU A 8 -28.28 1.43 0.66
N VAL A 9 -29.58 1.12 0.53
CA VAL A 9 -30.09 0.11 -0.40
C VAL A 9 -29.96 0.60 -1.84
N ALA A 10 -30.34 1.86 -2.08
CA ALA A 10 -30.18 2.48 -3.41
C ALA A 10 -28.70 2.59 -3.80
N ALA A 11 -27.82 2.98 -2.87
CA ALA A 11 -26.37 3.04 -3.09
C ALA A 11 -25.77 1.66 -3.44
N ARG A 12 -26.12 0.60 -2.68
CA ARG A 12 -25.68 -0.79 -2.97
C ARG A 12 -26.16 -1.28 -4.34
N ARG A 13 -27.40 -0.97 -4.70
CA ARG A 13 -27.97 -1.32 -6.02
C ARG A 13 -27.20 -0.62 -7.14
N GLN A 14 -26.93 0.68 -7.01
CA GLN A 14 -26.18 1.46 -7.98
C GLN A 14 -24.72 0.96 -8.12
N ILE A 15 -24.04 0.60 -7.03
CA ILE A 15 -22.70 -0.01 -7.05
C ILE A 15 -22.72 -1.32 -7.83
N ALA A 16 -23.73 -2.15 -7.63
CA ALA A 16 -23.89 -3.43 -8.34
C ALA A 16 -24.17 -3.24 -9.83
N GLU A 17 -25.06 -2.31 -10.19
CA GLU A 17 -25.41 -1.99 -11.59
C GLU A 17 -24.20 -1.44 -12.37
N LEU A 18 -23.39 -0.58 -11.74
CA LEU A 18 -22.17 -0.03 -12.33
C LEU A 18 -20.97 -0.99 -12.29
N GLN A 19 -21.14 -2.19 -11.73
CA GLN A 19 -20.08 -3.20 -11.58
C GLN A 19 -18.80 -2.67 -10.88
N LEU A 20 -18.93 -1.66 -10.03
CA LEU A 20 -17.81 -1.00 -9.36
C LEU A 20 -17.04 -1.92 -8.40
N SER A 21 -17.68 -3.02 -7.96
CA SER A 21 -17.09 -4.03 -7.07
C SER A 21 -16.54 -5.26 -7.80
N THR A 22 -16.62 -5.31 -9.15
CA THR A 22 -16.10 -6.46 -9.90
C THR A 22 -14.58 -6.37 -10.07
N PRO A 23 -13.84 -7.44 -9.68
CA PRO A 23 -12.40 -7.47 -9.86
C PRO A 23 -12.00 -7.38 -11.35
N GLN A 24 -11.15 -6.44 -11.69
CA GLN A 24 -10.61 -6.26 -13.05
C GLN A 24 -9.20 -6.86 -13.19
N GLY A 25 -9.03 -8.10 -12.73
CA GLY A 25 -7.73 -8.74 -12.56
C GLY A 25 -6.85 -8.76 -13.81
N VAL A 26 -7.41 -9.03 -15.00
CA VAL A 26 -6.67 -9.04 -16.26
C VAL A 26 -6.15 -7.65 -16.61
N ARG A 27 -6.99 -6.61 -16.49
CA ARG A 27 -6.58 -5.22 -16.73
C ARG A 27 -5.52 -4.77 -15.73
N SER A 28 -5.70 -5.11 -14.47
CA SER A 28 -4.74 -4.79 -13.40
C SER A 28 -3.39 -5.50 -13.62
N ALA A 29 -3.41 -6.76 -14.03
CA ALA A 29 -2.19 -7.51 -14.39
C ALA A 29 -1.47 -6.88 -15.57
N ALA A 30 -2.19 -6.48 -16.63
CA ALA A 30 -1.60 -5.83 -17.80
C ALA A 30 -0.93 -4.49 -17.40
N HIS A 31 -1.60 -3.65 -16.61
CA HIS A 31 -1.02 -2.40 -16.12
C HIS A 31 0.24 -2.65 -15.27
N LEU A 32 0.22 -3.66 -14.41
CA LEU A 32 1.36 -4.02 -13.57
C LEU A 32 2.56 -4.47 -14.41
N LEU A 33 2.33 -5.32 -15.41
CA LEU A 33 3.39 -5.80 -16.31
C LEU A 33 4.00 -4.63 -17.11
N VAL A 34 3.19 -3.71 -17.61
CA VAL A 34 3.67 -2.50 -18.29
C VAL A 34 4.50 -1.64 -17.33
N ALA A 35 4.00 -1.37 -16.13
CA ALA A 35 4.71 -0.56 -15.15
C ALA A 35 6.06 -1.16 -14.76
N TRP A 36 6.12 -2.47 -14.54
CA TRP A 36 7.36 -3.17 -14.20
C TRP A 36 8.32 -3.28 -15.39
N GLY A 37 7.79 -3.44 -16.61
CA GLY A 37 8.60 -3.37 -17.83
C GLY A 37 9.25 -1.99 -18.02
N LEU A 38 8.49 -0.92 -17.82
CA LEU A 38 9.01 0.45 -17.85
C LEU A 38 10.03 0.70 -16.73
N TYR A 39 9.79 0.18 -15.52
CA TYR A 39 10.74 0.28 -14.41
C TYR A 39 12.04 -0.45 -14.73
N ALA A 40 11.97 -1.67 -15.22
CA ALA A 40 13.15 -2.44 -15.64
C ALA A 40 13.92 -1.75 -16.78
N GLY A 41 13.21 -1.20 -17.78
CA GLY A 41 13.80 -0.39 -18.83
C GLY A 41 14.49 0.86 -18.28
N GLY A 42 13.90 1.52 -17.29
CA GLY A 42 14.50 2.65 -16.57
C GLY A 42 15.80 2.27 -15.85
N VAL A 43 15.83 1.11 -15.18
CA VAL A 43 17.06 0.58 -14.55
C VAL A 43 18.16 0.41 -15.61
N VAL A 44 17.87 -0.31 -16.71
CA VAL A 44 18.83 -0.54 -17.80
C VAL A 44 19.34 0.79 -18.36
N LEU A 45 18.44 1.73 -18.66
CA LEU A 45 18.79 3.04 -19.20
C LEU A 45 19.69 3.82 -18.22
N THR A 46 19.40 3.78 -16.92
CA THR A 46 20.20 4.47 -15.89
C THR A 46 21.61 3.92 -15.77
N VAL A 47 21.80 2.61 -16.01
CA VAL A 47 23.12 1.96 -15.99
C VAL A 47 23.92 2.36 -17.23
N GLN A 48 23.30 2.41 -18.40
CA GLN A 48 24.00 2.66 -19.68
C GLN A 48 24.26 4.16 -19.93
N VAL A 49 23.39 5.05 -19.48
CA VAL A 49 23.51 6.49 -19.75
C VAL A 49 24.09 7.22 -18.54
N HIS A 50 25.23 7.91 -18.73
CA HIS A 50 25.91 8.63 -17.64
C HIS A 50 25.45 10.10 -17.50
N SER A 51 24.70 10.64 -18.46
CA SER A 51 24.19 12.01 -18.44
C SER A 51 23.14 12.19 -17.33
N LEU A 52 23.38 13.12 -16.39
CA LEU A 52 22.41 13.47 -15.35
C LEU A 52 21.12 14.07 -15.93
N ALA A 53 21.20 14.79 -17.06
CA ALA A 53 20.03 15.34 -17.72
C ALA A 53 19.03 14.26 -18.18
N VAL A 54 19.53 13.04 -18.46
CA VAL A 54 18.67 11.88 -18.79
C VAL A 54 18.30 11.10 -17.53
N ARG A 55 19.26 10.88 -16.61
CA ARG A 55 19.01 10.10 -15.39
C ARG A 55 17.95 10.71 -14.47
N LEU A 56 17.97 12.01 -14.27
CA LEU A 56 17.03 12.69 -13.36
C LEU A 56 15.56 12.47 -13.75
N PRO A 57 15.11 12.73 -14.99
CA PRO A 57 13.73 12.46 -15.39
C PRO A 57 13.39 10.95 -15.35
N VAL A 58 14.36 10.06 -15.66
CA VAL A 58 14.15 8.61 -15.56
C VAL A 58 13.92 8.20 -14.10
N TRP A 59 14.75 8.67 -13.17
CA TRP A 59 14.59 8.39 -11.74
C TRP A 59 13.26 8.92 -11.18
N PHE A 60 12.84 10.12 -11.64
CA PHE A 60 11.55 10.67 -11.28
C PHE A 60 10.41 9.77 -11.75
N LEU A 61 10.45 9.31 -13.02
CA LEU A 61 9.46 8.37 -13.56
C LEU A 61 9.46 7.05 -12.80
N MET A 62 10.63 6.48 -12.51
CA MET A 62 10.76 5.25 -11.73
C MET A 62 10.17 5.39 -10.32
N GLY A 63 10.41 6.53 -9.66
CA GLY A 63 9.80 6.87 -8.36
C GLY A 63 8.27 6.93 -8.45
N TRP A 64 7.73 7.50 -9.53
CA TRP A 64 6.30 7.55 -9.80
C TRP A 64 5.69 6.15 -10.00
N LEU A 65 6.38 5.28 -10.74
CA LEU A 65 5.97 3.88 -10.92
C LEU A 65 5.96 3.09 -9.60
N LEU A 66 6.95 3.33 -8.74
CA LEU A 66 6.98 2.74 -7.38
C LEU A 66 5.83 3.25 -6.51
N LEU A 67 5.48 4.52 -6.60
CA LEU A 67 4.30 5.07 -5.90
C LEU A 67 3.01 4.35 -6.36
N GLY A 68 2.88 4.04 -7.64
CA GLY A 68 1.81 3.20 -8.20
C GLY A 68 1.75 1.79 -7.57
N ASN A 69 2.91 1.18 -7.30
CA ASN A 69 2.97 -0.08 -6.56
C ASN A 69 2.42 0.05 -5.13
N GLY A 70 2.71 1.16 -4.43
CA GLY A 70 2.13 1.45 -3.12
C GLY A 70 0.60 1.53 -3.16
N ALA A 71 0.04 2.20 -4.16
CA ALA A 71 -1.42 2.24 -4.37
C ALA A 71 -1.99 0.85 -4.66
N LEU A 72 -1.29 0.02 -5.44
CA LEU A 72 -1.75 -1.34 -5.72
C LEU A 72 -1.68 -2.25 -4.49
N VAL A 73 -0.68 -2.08 -3.62
CA VAL A 73 -0.65 -2.75 -2.30
C VAL A 73 -1.92 -2.43 -1.52
N HIS A 74 -2.29 -1.14 -1.44
CA HIS A 74 -3.51 -0.70 -0.78
C HIS A 74 -4.75 -1.40 -1.34
N GLU A 75 -4.94 -1.43 -2.64
CA GLU A 75 -6.10 -2.08 -3.27
C GLU A 75 -6.10 -3.62 -3.07
N THR A 76 -4.93 -4.26 -3.14
CA THR A 76 -4.83 -5.71 -2.97
C THR A 76 -5.13 -6.18 -1.55
N LEU A 77 -4.86 -5.35 -0.52
CA LEU A 77 -5.18 -5.72 0.86
C LEU A 77 -6.69 -5.71 1.15
N HIS A 78 -7.48 -4.96 0.38
CA HIS A 78 -8.95 -5.03 0.40
C HIS A 78 -9.47 -6.26 -0.36
N GLY A 79 -8.64 -6.90 -1.20
CA GLY A 79 -8.99 -8.14 -1.89
C GLY A 79 -9.85 -7.95 -3.14
N HIS A 80 -9.92 -6.73 -3.68
CA HIS A 80 -10.83 -6.38 -4.79
C HIS A 80 -10.15 -6.32 -6.17
N VAL A 81 -8.83 -6.40 -6.25
CA VAL A 81 -8.10 -6.27 -7.53
C VAL A 81 -8.23 -7.54 -8.37
N PHE A 82 -8.03 -8.70 -7.76
CA PHE A 82 -8.11 -10.02 -8.39
C PHE A 82 -9.22 -10.85 -7.75
N GLY A 83 -9.88 -11.72 -8.52
CA GLY A 83 -10.94 -12.58 -8.00
C GLY A 83 -10.48 -13.57 -6.90
N ALA A 84 -9.22 -13.97 -6.92
CA ALA A 84 -8.68 -14.91 -5.95
C ALA A 84 -7.91 -14.18 -4.82
N LYS A 85 -8.25 -14.48 -3.57
CA LYS A 85 -7.61 -13.87 -2.38
C LYS A 85 -6.09 -14.10 -2.30
N TRP A 86 -5.64 -15.30 -2.71
CA TRP A 86 -4.21 -15.62 -2.70
C TRP A 86 -3.42 -14.81 -3.75
N VAL A 87 -4.04 -14.50 -4.90
CA VAL A 87 -3.42 -13.65 -5.94
C VAL A 87 -3.27 -12.22 -5.42
N ASN A 88 -4.34 -11.65 -4.81
CA ASN A 88 -4.24 -10.33 -4.16
C ASN A 88 -3.09 -10.31 -3.15
N ARG A 89 -2.96 -11.34 -2.30
CA ARG A 89 -1.87 -11.41 -1.33
C ARG A 89 -0.50 -11.48 -2.01
N ALA A 90 -0.31 -12.36 -3.01
CA ALA A 90 0.97 -12.53 -3.69
C ALA A 90 1.40 -11.24 -4.40
N VAL A 91 0.50 -10.63 -5.17
CA VAL A 91 0.76 -9.36 -5.86
C VAL A 91 1.03 -8.23 -4.85
N GLY A 92 0.22 -8.15 -3.79
CA GLY A 92 0.42 -7.15 -2.74
C GLY A 92 1.75 -7.32 -2.01
N MET A 93 2.23 -8.55 -1.79
CA MET A 93 3.56 -8.81 -1.22
C MET A 93 4.67 -8.32 -2.16
N VAL A 94 4.63 -8.69 -3.44
CA VAL A 94 5.66 -8.29 -4.43
C VAL A 94 5.69 -6.77 -4.60
N CYS A 95 4.53 -6.13 -4.75
CA CYS A 95 4.44 -4.68 -4.83
C CYS A 95 4.89 -4.00 -3.53
N GLY A 96 4.53 -4.57 -2.38
CA GLY A 96 4.93 -4.05 -1.06
C GLY A 96 6.43 -4.08 -0.85
N LEU A 97 7.10 -5.16 -1.28
CA LEU A 97 8.56 -5.26 -1.23
C LEU A 97 9.25 -4.14 -1.99
N SER A 98 8.75 -3.79 -3.18
CA SER A 98 9.33 -2.74 -4.01
C SER A 98 9.28 -1.34 -3.37
N VAL A 99 8.40 -1.12 -2.39
CA VAL A 99 8.23 0.14 -1.66
C VAL A 99 8.53 0.04 -0.15
N GLY A 100 9.10 -1.09 0.29
CA GLY A 100 9.47 -1.30 1.69
C GLY A 100 8.28 -1.50 2.64
N LEU A 101 7.10 -1.90 2.13
CA LEU A 101 5.89 -2.14 2.91
C LEU A 101 5.62 -3.66 3.06
N PRO A 102 5.94 -4.29 4.20
CA PRO A 102 5.55 -5.68 4.48
C PRO A 102 4.02 -5.81 4.45
N PHE A 103 3.50 -6.60 3.51
CA PHE A 103 2.07 -6.67 3.19
C PHE A 103 1.16 -6.94 4.39
N SER A 104 1.47 -7.97 5.20
CA SER A 104 0.62 -8.31 6.35
C SER A 104 0.67 -7.28 7.46
N ALA A 105 1.81 -6.60 7.66
CA ALA A 105 1.94 -5.51 8.61
C ALA A 105 1.11 -4.30 8.16
N TYR A 106 1.29 -3.88 6.91
CA TYR A 106 0.53 -2.78 6.35
C TYR A 106 -0.97 -3.08 6.32
N ARG A 107 -1.36 -4.33 5.96
CA ARG A 107 -2.75 -4.75 5.98
C ARG A 107 -3.39 -4.64 7.38
N ALA A 108 -2.72 -5.10 8.41
CA ALA A 108 -3.24 -5.03 9.77
C ALA A 108 -3.39 -3.58 10.25
N TYR A 109 -2.40 -2.73 9.94
CA TYR A 109 -2.39 -1.30 10.23
C TYR A 109 -3.54 -0.58 9.50
N HIS A 110 -3.64 -0.74 8.19
CA HIS A 110 -4.63 -0.06 7.35
C HIS A 110 -6.08 -0.49 7.65
N LEU A 111 -6.33 -1.79 7.86
CA LEU A 111 -7.66 -2.25 8.28
C LEU A 111 -8.00 -1.78 9.72
N GLY A 112 -6.99 -1.59 10.57
CA GLY A 112 -7.15 -0.91 11.85
C GLY A 112 -7.58 0.54 11.67
N HIS A 113 -6.98 1.27 10.74
CA HIS A 113 -7.40 2.62 10.37
C HIS A 113 -8.87 2.65 9.93
N HIS A 114 -9.31 1.80 9.01
CA HIS A 114 -10.71 1.74 8.59
C HIS A 114 -11.68 1.47 9.75
N GLN A 115 -11.27 0.66 10.73
CA GLN A 115 -12.12 0.33 11.88
C GLN A 115 -12.20 1.48 12.90
N TYR A 116 -11.13 2.25 13.06
CA TYR A 116 -11.00 3.27 14.09
C TYR A 116 -10.80 4.68 13.52
N SER A 117 -11.04 4.85 12.23
CA SER A 117 -10.85 6.12 11.53
C SER A 117 -11.42 7.30 12.33
N CYS A 118 -10.64 8.36 12.45
CA CYS A 118 -10.98 9.59 13.18
C CYS A 118 -11.15 9.41 14.70
N THR A 119 -10.74 8.30 15.30
CA THR A 119 -10.72 8.11 16.75
C THR A 119 -9.30 8.19 17.32
N VAL A 120 -9.17 8.19 18.65
CA VAL A 120 -7.86 8.16 19.34
C VAL A 120 -7.09 6.85 19.14
N ASP A 121 -7.79 5.78 18.76
CA ASP A 121 -7.23 4.46 18.50
C ASP A 121 -6.86 4.22 17.02
N ASP A 122 -7.08 5.23 16.16
CA ASP A 122 -6.72 5.20 14.74
C ASP A 122 -5.19 5.09 14.58
N PRO A 123 -4.66 3.98 14.03
CA PRO A 123 -3.22 3.83 13.87
C PRO A 123 -2.60 4.82 12.87
N GLU A 124 -3.36 5.33 11.90
CA GLU A 124 -2.91 6.38 10.95
C GLU A 124 -2.95 7.77 11.59
N GLY A 125 -3.55 7.87 12.73
CA GLY A 125 -3.71 9.12 13.48
C GLY A 125 -4.86 9.97 12.94
N ALA A 126 -5.19 11.02 13.69
CA ALA A 126 -6.29 11.87 13.34
C ALA A 126 -5.92 12.77 12.15
N PRO A 127 -6.80 12.92 11.14
CA PRO A 127 -6.53 13.65 9.90
C PRO A 127 -6.19 15.13 10.12
N TYR A 128 -6.55 15.72 11.26
CA TYR A 128 -6.18 17.08 11.61
C TYR A 128 -4.69 17.29 11.91
N LYS A 129 -3.89 16.22 12.06
CA LYS A 129 -2.43 16.32 12.20
C LYS A 129 -1.73 16.73 10.89
N PHE A 130 -2.41 16.63 9.76
CA PHE A 130 -1.84 16.80 8.42
C PHE A 130 -2.26 18.13 7.74
N THR A 131 -2.63 19.15 8.52
CA THR A 131 -3.04 20.45 7.96
C THR A 131 -1.87 21.38 7.58
N SER A 132 -0.63 21.03 7.97
CA SER A 132 0.55 21.84 7.69
C SER A 132 1.09 21.61 6.29
N ARG A 133 1.36 22.69 5.53
CA ARG A 133 2.08 22.62 4.24
C ARG A 133 3.44 21.95 4.37
N LEU A 134 4.10 22.08 5.53
CA LEU A 134 5.37 21.44 5.86
C LEU A 134 5.27 19.89 5.79
N TYR A 135 4.13 19.31 6.17
CA TYR A 135 3.91 17.89 6.04
C TYR A 135 4.07 17.41 4.60
N TYR A 136 3.45 18.11 3.64
CA TYR A 136 3.54 17.75 2.22
C TYR A 136 4.96 17.91 1.66
N LEU A 137 5.70 18.90 2.13
CA LEU A 137 7.13 19.08 1.76
C LEU A 137 8.02 17.96 2.32
N LEU A 138 7.66 17.41 3.48
CA LEU A 138 8.41 16.34 4.14
C LEU A 138 7.98 14.92 3.69
N LEU A 139 6.90 14.76 2.92
CA LEU A 139 6.46 13.46 2.42
C LEU A 139 7.56 12.65 1.71
N PRO A 140 8.41 13.23 0.84
CA PRO A 140 9.48 12.47 0.20
C PRO A 140 10.49 11.87 1.18
N VAL A 141 10.70 12.52 2.33
CA VAL A 141 11.56 12.02 3.42
C VAL A 141 10.76 11.13 4.37
N GLY A 142 9.49 11.45 4.60
CA GLY A 142 8.58 10.70 5.47
C GLY A 142 8.25 9.31 4.95
N GLY A 143 8.16 9.13 3.63
CA GLY A 143 7.85 7.83 3.02
C GLY A 143 8.85 6.71 3.39
N PRO A 144 10.16 6.89 3.22
CA PRO A 144 11.16 5.94 3.68
C PRO A 144 11.11 5.68 5.19
N LEU A 145 10.90 6.72 6.01
CA LEU A 145 10.76 6.55 7.47
C LEU A 145 9.49 5.75 7.82
N PHE A 146 8.41 5.97 7.10
CA PHE A 146 7.19 5.20 7.25
C PHE A 146 7.42 3.71 6.90
N ALA A 147 8.14 3.41 5.82
CA ALA A 147 8.51 2.04 5.47
C ALA A 147 9.38 1.39 6.56
N LEU A 148 10.40 2.09 7.08
CA LEU A 148 11.25 1.61 8.17
C LEU A 148 10.45 1.32 9.45
N GLN A 149 9.39 2.07 9.72
CA GLN A 149 8.50 1.81 10.85
C GLN A 149 7.80 0.44 10.74
N PHE A 150 7.42 0.01 9.54
CA PHE A 150 6.84 -1.33 9.32
C PHE A 150 7.87 -2.44 9.53
N VAL A 151 9.12 -2.22 9.10
CA VAL A 151 10.21 -3.15 9.40
C VAL A 151 10.40 -3.27 10.92
N TRP A 152 10.47 -2.15 11.62
CA TRP A 152 10.57 -2.13 13.08
C TRP A 152 9.42 -2.88 13.75
N TRP A 153 8.17 -2.63 13.36
CA TRP A 153 7.02 -3.33 13.93
C TRP A 153 7.04 -4.83 13.65
N THR A 154 7.55 -5.25 12.49
CA THR A 154 7.73 -6.66 12.14
C THR A 154 8.74 -7.32 13.08
N LEU A 155 9.90 -6.70 13.32
CA LEU A 155 10.91 -7.19 14.23
C LEU A 155 10.39 -7.22 15.69
N ALA A 156 9.70 -6.17 16.12
CA ALA A 156 9.07 -6.12 17.43
C ALA A 156 8.02 -7.23 17.62
N ALA A 157 7.22 -7.51 16.59
CA ALA A 157 6.26 -8.61 16.60
C ALA A 157 6.94 -9.99 16.71
N ALA A 158 8.11 -10.18 16.09
CA ALA A 158 8.87 -11.43 16.18
C ALA A 158 9.28 -11.75 17.63
N VAL A 159 9.66 -10.72 18.40
CA VAL A 159 10.02 -10.87 19.82
C VAL A 159 8.85 -10.69 20.80
N GLY A 160 7.62 -10.75 20.32
CA GLY A 160 6.44 -10.69 21.18
C GLY A 160 5.86 -9.31 21.46
N ARG A 161 6.48 -8.24 20.94
CA ARG A 161 6.10 -6.84 21.18
C ARG A 161 5.33 -6.26 20.00
N ALA A 162 4.26 -6.95 19.58
CA ALA A 162 3.42 -6.47 18.49
C ALA A 162 2.69 -5.16 18.85
N PRO A 163 2.47 -4.25 17.88
CA PRO A 163 1.63 -3.07 18.09
C PRO A 163 0.20 -3.43 18.52
N LYS A 164 -0.48 -2.50 19.22
CA LYS A 164 -1.84 -2.70 19.76
C LYS A 164 -2.89 -3.05 18.70
N TRP A 165 -2.71 -2.60 17.46
CA TRP A 165 -3.60 -2.88 16.35
C TRP A 165 -3.43 -4.31 15.76
N VAL A 166 -2.37 -5.03 16.14
CA VAL A 166 -2.20 -6.47 15.84
C VAL A 166 -2.94 -7.28 16.89
N ARG A 167 -4.16 -7.71 16.59
CA ARG A 167 -5.11 -8.24 17.58
C ARG A 167 -5.12 -9.74 17.74
N SER A 168 -4.58 -10.49 16.78
CA SER A 168 -4.62 -11.94 16.83
C SER A 168 -3.25 -12.58 16.64
N PRO A 169 -3.02 -13.77 17.24
CA PRO A 169 -1.79 -14.54 17.01
C PRO A 169 -1.57 -14.84 15.51
N ARG A 170 -2.65 -15.03 14.76
CA ARG A 170 -2.59 -15.27 13.31
C ARG A 170 -2.09 -14.04 12.55
N GLN A 171 -2.59 -12.85 12.88
CA GLN A 171 -2.09 -11.59 12.28
C GLN A 171 -0.60 -11.40 12.59
N ARG A 172 -0.22 -11.59 13.86
CA ARG A 172 1.19 -11.49 14.28
C ARG A 172 2.08 -12.46 13.51
N ARG A 173 1.70 -13.74 13.39
CA ARG A 173 2.46 -14.75 12.63
C ARG A 173 2.59 -14.35 11.15
N SER A 174 1.51 -13.91 10.51
CA SER A 174 1.56 -13.47 9.12
C SER A 174 2.47 -12.26 8.93
N MET A 175 2.42 -11.29 9.83
CA MET A 175 3.27 -10.11 9.83
C MET A 175 4.76 -10.48 9.93
N VAL A 176 5.11 -11.40 10.82
CA VAL A 176 6.48 -11.88 11.00
C VAL A 176 6.96 -12.62 9.75
N ILE A 177 6.16 -13.57 9.23
CA ILE A 177 6.54 -14.36 8.04
C ILE A 177 6.74 -13.43 6.83
N ASP A 178 5.77 -12.59 6.52
CA ASP A 178 5.82 -11.70 5.36
C ASP A 178 6.97 -10.68 5.48
N GLY A 179 7.25 -10.23 6.71
CA GLY A 179 8.34 -9.29 6.97
C GLY A 179 9.73 -9.94 6.80
N PHE A 180 9.92 -11.16 7.27
CA PHE A 180 11.19 -11.87 7.04
C PHE A 180 11.39 -12.24 5.58
N VAL A 181 10.35 -12.63 4.85
CA VAL A 181 10.42 -12.79 3.39
C VAL A 181 10.86 -11.48 2.74
N GLY A 182 10.33 -10.33 3.19
CA GLY A 182 10.70 -9.02 2.65
C GLY A 182 12.11 -8.54 2.99
N ILE A 183 12.70 -9.01 4.08
CA ILE A 183 14.09 -8.66 4.45
C ILE A 183 15.11 -9.57 3.72
N ALA A 184 14.68 -10.76 3.30
CA ALA A 184 15.55 -11.74 2.64
C ALA A 184 15.71 -11.49 1.11
N PHE A 185 14.90 -10.58 0.53
CA PHE A 185 14.94 -10.15 -0.87
C PHE A 185 15.39 -8.72 -1.02
#